data_5868c0de742b6aefa4c2be12f6dd5973
#
_entry.id   5868c0de742b6aefa4c2be12f6dd5973
#
_cell.length_a   1.000
_cell.length_b   1.000
_cell.length_c   1.000
_cell.angle_alpha   90.00
_cell.angle_beta   90.00
_cell.angle_gamma   90.00
#
_symmetry.space_group_name_H-M   'P 1'
#
loop_
_entity.id
_entity.type
_entity.pdbx_description
1 polymer ?
#
loop_
_entity_poly.entity_id
_entity_poly.type
_entity_poly.pdbx_seq_one_letter_code
_entity_poly.pdbx_strand_id
1 'polypeptide(L)'
;MNPIEEYQLNQTRRSFLHNAGKGIGSLALASMMDTKLLSAAPAQTREQKWSGVLDAPHLPQRIKRVIFLCMAGGPSHLETFDYKPKLEELHGKPMPKSVTEGQPIAQLQGNRDKLKIMGPQHPFSRHGKSGQEISAVLPHIASIADDICIIRSMKTEAINHDPAHTFMNTGTSISGRPSMGSWLLYGLGSEGENLPGFVVLTSIGGGQSQPIASRQWHSGFLPSRFQGVHFHSKGDPVLYVGNPAGVNIKRQRDVIDAVQKINRLHRDELDNPEVATRISQYEMAFRMQSSVPELMDLKDEPKHVLDMYGTQGADGTFAANCLLARRLAERGVRFIQLYHRGWDHHGGVKNGVAVTGKLVDQGSAALVKDLKQRGMLDETLVVWGGEFGRTAMAQGSGRDHHMKGFSMWLAGGGVKGGLTYGATDEFG
;
A
#
# COMPACT_ATOMS: atom_id res chain seq x y z
N MET A 1 7.65 37.69 18.22
CA MET A 1 7.66 37.26 16.81
C MET A 1 8.92 37.86 16.19
N ASN A 2 9.72 37.04 15.50
CA ASN A 2 10.96 37.47 14.85
C ASN A 2 10.60 38.41 13.67
N PRO A 3 11.31 39.52 13.41
CA PRO A 3 11.05 40.40 12.26
C PRO A 3 11.00 39.71 10.90
N ILE A 4 11.70 38.58 10.75
CA ILE A 4 11.67 37.74 9.54
C ILE A 4 10.33 36.97 9.44
N GLU A 5 9.81 36.44 10.54
CA GLU A 5 8.49 35.76 10.57
C GLU A 5 7.36 36.76 10.31
N GLU A 6 7.46 37.97 10.83
CA GLU A 6 6.50 39.05 10.59
C GLU A 6 6.54 39.52 9.14
N TYR A 7 7.71 39.61 8.52
CA TYR A 7 7.88 39.90 7.10
C TYR A 7 7.31 38.82 6.22
N GLN A 8 7.57 37.56 6.54
CA GLN A 8 7.01 36.41 5.80
C GLN A 8 5.47 36.32 5.92
N LEU A 9 4.91 36.57 7.10
CA LEU A 9 3.46 36.61 7.32
C LEU A 9 2.81 37.77 6.54
N ASN A 10 3.44 38.94 6.50
CA ASN A 10 2.97 40.10 5.75
C ASN A 10 3.09 39.89 4.23
N GLN A 11 4.13 39.20 3.76
CA GLN A 11 4.28 38.78 2.37
C GLN A 11 3.14 37.80 1.97
N THR A 12 2.84 36.81 2.81
CA THR A 12 1.80 35.81 2.53
C THR A 12 0.41 36.44 2.51
N ARG A 13 0.10 37.35 3.43
CA ARG A 13 -1.18 38.09 3.45
C ARG A 13 -1.31 39.05 2.26
N ARG A 14 -0.25 39.76 1.91
CA ARG A 14 -0.22 40.67 0.76
C ARG A 14 -0.36 39.90 -0.56
N SER A 15 0.35 38.78 -0.69
CA SER A 15 0.24 37.90 -1.86
C SER A 15 -1.16 37.28 -1.96
N PHE A 16 -1.75 36.89 -0.83
CA PHE A 16 -3.11 36.34 -0.79
C PHE A 16 -4.14 37.40 -1.22
N LEU A 17 -4.10 38.61 -0.68
CA LEU A 17 -5.03 39.68 -1.04
C LEU A 17 -4.81 40.19 -2.48
N HIS A 18 -3.56 40.28 -2.93
CA HIS A 18 -3.23 40.69 -4.29
C HIS A 18 -3.70 39.63 -5.33
N ASN A 19 -3.50 38.37 -5.03
CA ASN A 19 -3.91 37.26 -5.89
C ASN A 19 -5.42 36.99 -5.83
N ALA A 20 -6.07 37.18 -4.66
CA ALA A 20 -7.52 37.09 -4.54
C ALA A 20 -8.21 38.23 -5.32
N GLY A 21 -7.68 39.45 -5.27
CA GLY A 21 -8.19 40.60 -6.06
C GLY A 21 -8.04 40.39 -7.56
N LYS A 22 -6.91 39.84 -8.01
CA LYS A 22 -6.68 39.46 -9.42
C LYS A 22 -7.56 38.30 -9.85
N GLY A 23 -7.79 37.29 -9.01
CA GLY A 23 -8.61 36.11 -9.31
C GLY A 23 -10.09 36.46 -9.44
N ILE A 24 -10.64 37.23 -8.51
CA ILE A 24 -12.07 37.64 -8.54
C ILE A 24 -12.30 38.68 -9.64
N GLY A 25 -11.39 39.62 -9.81
CA GLY A 25 -11.47 40.62 -10.87
C GLY A 25 -11.36 40.02 -12.27
N SER A 26 -10.50 39.04 -12.50
CA SER A 26 -10.39 38.36 -13.80
C SER A 26 -11.58 37.44 -14.10
N LEU A 27 -12.19 36.83 -13.09
CA LEU A 27 -13.45 36.09 -13.27
C LEU A 27 -14.63 37.00 -13.60
N ALA A 28 -14.72 38.18 -12.96
CA ALA A 28 -15.72 39.17 -13.27
C ALA A 28 -15.49 39.74 -14.68
N LEU A 29 -14.25 40.01 -15.08
CA LEU A 29 -13.91 40.48 -16.43
C LEU A 29 -14.17 39.41 -17.49
N ALA A 30 -13.85 38.14 -17.23
CA ALA A 30 -14.12 37.02 -18.12
C ALA A 30 -15.62 36.76 -18.31
N SER A 31 -16.45 37.06 -17.31
CA SER A 31 -17.92 36.97 -17.44
C SER A 31 -18.54 38.10 -18.29
N MET A 32 -17.82 39.19 -18.49
CA MET A 32 -18.24 40.34 -19.29
C MET A 32 -17.69 40.34 -20.73
N MET A 33 -16.75 39.43 -21.04
CA MET A 33 -16.17 39.32 -22.38
C MET A 33 -17.00 38.37 -23.28
N ASP A 34 -17.17 38.76 -24.52
CA ASP A 34 -17.94 37.99 -25.52
C ASP A 34 -17.39 36.57 -25.67
N THR A 35 -18.29 35.58 -25.55
CA THR A 35 -17.98 34.15 -25.60
C THR A 35 -17.27 33.71 -26.89
N LYS A 36 -17.28 34.50 -27.95
CA LYS A 36 -16.57 34.21 -29.21
C LYS A 36 -15.05 34.42 -29.13
N LEU A 37 -14.55 35.24 -28.22
CA LEU A 37 -13.10 35.39 -27.96
C LEU A 37 -12.49 34.23 -27.15
N LEU A 38 -13.32 33.44 -26.47
CA LEU A 38 -12.92 32.25 -25.72
C LEU A 38 -12.92 30.99 -26.61
N SER A 39 -13.47 31.07 -27.83
CA SER A 39 -13.65 29.91 -28.73
C SER A 39 -12.43 29.58 -29.61
N ALA A 40 -11.41 30.41 -29.65
CA ALA A 40 -10.12 30.05 -30.25
C ALA A 40 -9.27 29.27 -29.24
N ALA A 41 -9.70 28.06 -28.91
CA ALA A 41 -8.87 27.15 -28.11
C ALA A 41 -7.71 26.70 -29.00
N PRO A 42 -6.43 26.96 -28.61
CA PRO A 42 -5.32 26.19 -29.18
C PRO A 42 -5.57 24.72 -28.91
N ALA A 43 -5.23 23.87 -29.88
CA ALA A 43 -5.33 22.42 -29.71
C ALA A 43 -4.85 22.03 -28.32
N GLN A 44 -5.69 21.33 -27.57
CA GLN A 44 -5.37 20.85 -26.23
C GLN A 44 -4.12 19.98 -26.39
N THR A 45 -2.95 20.47 -26.01
CA THR A 45 -1.81 19.63 -25.76
C THR A 45 -2.18 18.79 -24.53
N ARG A 46 -2.63 17.55 -24.78
CA ARG A 46 -2.78 16.55 -23.73
C ARG A 46 -1.46 16.58 -22.94
N GLU A 47 -1.51 16.87 -21.65
CA GLU A 47 -0.32 16.74 -20.84
C GLU A 47 0.20 15.31 -21.01
N GLN A 48 1.46 15.22 -21.45
CA GLN A 48 2.08 13.93 -21.69
C GLN A 48 2.11 13.17 -20.36
N LYS A 49 1.65 11.93 -20.42
CA LYS A 49 1.80 10.94 -19.35
C LYS A 49 3.26 10.94 -18.87
N TRP A 50 3.46 10.97 -17.56
CA TRP A 50 4.80 10.83 -17.00
C TRP A 50 5.37 9.46 -17.32
N SER A 51 6.41 9.41 -18.11
CA SER A 51 7.08 8.18 -18.58
C SER A 51 8.14 7.66 -17.60
N GLY A 52 8.48 8.42 -16.56
CA GLY A 52 9.58 8.17 -15.65
C GLY A 52 10.83 8.96 -16.01
N VAL A 53 11.81 8.93 -15.11
CA VAL A 53 13.15 9.52 -15.34
C VAL A 53 14.15 8.52 -15.90
N LEU A 54 13.82 7.22 -15.93
CA LEU A 54 14.68 6.19 -16.49
C LEU A 54 14.33 6.00 -17.96
N ASP A 55 15.19 6.44 -18.85
CA ASP A 55 15.02 6.26 -20.30
C ASP A 55 15.10 4.78 -20.71
N ALA A 56 16.02 4.03 -20.08
CA ALA A 56 16.14 2.58 -20.26
C ALA A 56 16.56 1.91 -18.95
N PRO A 57 15.85 0.88 -18.49
CA PRO A 57 16.31 0.04 -17.38
C PRO A 57 17.60 -0.69 -17.73
N HIS A 58 18.49 -0.91 -16.74
CA HIS A 58 19.75 -1.68 -16.93
C HIS A 58 19.50 -3.15 -17.33
N LEU A 59 18.32 -3.69 -16.96
CA LEU A 59 17.86 -5.02 -17.33
C LEU A 59 16.49 -4.92 -17.98
N PRO A 60 16.08 -5.87 -18.84
CA PRO A 60 14.74 -5.91 -19.40
C PRO A 60 13.69 -5.91 -18.29
N GLN A 61 12.78 -4.95 -18.33
CA GLN A 61 11.69 -4.84 -17.37
C GLN A 61 10.70 -5.97 -17.59
N ARG A 62 10.61 -6.90 -16.63
CA ARG A 62 9.63 -7.98 -16.62
C ARG A 62 8.39 -7.57 -15.84
N ILE A 63 8.58 -6.92 -14.69
CA ILE A 63 7.50 -6.52 -13.78
C ILE A 63 6.95 -5.17 -14.20
N LYS A 64 5.68 -5.14 -14.55
CA LYS A 64 4.94 -3.91 -14.86
C LYS A 64 4.24 -3.36 -13.63
N ARG A 65 3.79 -4.25 -12.70
CA ARG A 65 2.93 -3.90 -11.56
C ARG A 65 3.38 -4.59 -10.29
N VAL A 66 3.15 -3.95 -9.16
CA VAL A 66 3.37 -4.52 -7.83
C VAL A 66 2.08 -4.42 -7.02
N ILE A 67 1.67 -5.52 -6.40
CA ILE A 67 0.58 -5.57 -5.43
C ILE A 67 1.17 -5.99 -4.09
N PHE A 68 1.21 -5.07 -3.13
CA PHE A 68 1.73 -5.34 -1.80
C PHE A 68 0.58 -5.52 -0.80
N LEU A 69 0.39 -6.77 -0.35
CA LEU A 69 -0.55 -7.19 0.69
C LEU A 69 0.14 -7.01 2.05
N CYS A 70 -0.11 -5.89 2.71
CA CYS A 70 0.56 -5.49 3.94
C CYS A 70 -0.26 -5.90 5.17
N MET A 71 0.24 -6.88 5.91
CA MET A 71 -0.35 -7.43 7.12
C MET A 71 0.13 -6.62 8.33
N ALA A 72 -0.56 -5.54 8.65
CA ALA A 72 -0.15 -4.61 9.69
C ALA A 72 -0.36 -5.16 11.09
N GLY A 73 0.70 -5.16 11.88
CA GLY A 73 0.73 -5.68 13.23
C GLY A 73 1.77 -6.80 13.44
N GLY A 74 2.61 -7.09 12.44
CA GLY A 74 3.68 -8.09 12.56
C GLY A 74 3.14 -9.53 12.66
N PRO A 75 2.73 -10.16 11.55
CA PRO A 75 2.30 -11.55 11.53
C PRO A 75 3.36 -12.48 12.11
N SER A 76 2.97 -13.38 13.02
CA SER A 76 3.88 -14.36 13.58
C SER A 76 4.31 -15.37 12.50
N HIS A 77 5.57 -15.32 12.09
CA HIS A 77 6.14 -16.31 11.17
C HIS A 77 6.08 -17.72 11.77
N LEU A 78 6.19 -17.82 13.09
CA LEU A 78 6.12 -19.09 13.83
C LEU A 78 4.73 -19.73 13.84
N GLU A 79 3.69 -18.97 13.49
CA GLU A 79 2.32 -19.45 13.36
C GLU A 79 1.86 -19.55 11.89
N THR A 80 2.71 -19.13 10.91
CA THR A 80 2.29 -19.04 9.50
C THR A 80 3.20 -19.82 8.55
N PHE A 81 4.50 -19.47 8.44
CA PHE A 81 5.37 -20.00 7.37
C PHE A 81 6.71 -20.58 7.86
N ASP A 82 7.05 -20.47 9.13
CA ASP A 82 8.33 -20.90 9.65
C ASP A 82 8.17 -21.87 10.82
N TYR A 83 7.92 -23.14 10.49
CA TYR A 83 7.76 -24.21 11.46
C TYR A 83 9.06 -24.49 12.22
N LYS A 84 8.98 -24.54 13.54
CA LYS A 84 10.11 -24.81 14.44
C LYS A 84 9.82 -25.98 15.37
N PRO A 85 10.19 -27.21 14.99
CA PRO A 85 10.00 -28.40 15.84
C PRO A 85 10.64 -28.25 17.21
N LYS A 86 11.77 -27.53 17.30
CA LYS A 86 12.48 -27.29 18.56
C LYS A 86 11.66 -26.47 19.57
N LEU A 87 10.89 -25.51 19.07
CA LEU A 87 9.97 -24.73 19.92
C LEU A 87 8.81 -25.59 20.44
N GLU A 88 8.35 -26.54 19.65
CA GLU A 88 7.31 -27.49 20.07
C GLU A 88 7.82 -28.41 21.16
N GLU A 89 9.01 -29.01 20.97
CA GLU A 89 9.69 -29.87 21.97
C GLU A 89 9.94 -29.15 23.31
N LEU A 90 10.32 -27.88 23.23
CA LEU A 90 10.71 -27.09 24.40
C LEU A 90 9.57 -26.19 24.94
N HIS A 91 8.35 -26.35 24.46
CA HIS A 91 7.22 -25.51 24.88
C HIS A 91 7.08 -25.47 26.42
N GLY A 92 6.96 -24.24 26.97
CA GLY A 92 6.83 -24.00 28.42
C GLY A 92 8.12 -24.06 29.21
N LYS A 93 9.25 -24.54 28.63
CA LYS A 93 10.58 -24.53 29.29
C LYS A 93 11.16 -23.10 29.28
N PRO A 94 12.09 -22.80 30.22
CA PRO A 94 12.81 -21.54 30.20
C PRO A 94 13.58 -21.32 28.89
N MET A 95 13.57 -20.06 28.39
CA MET A 95 14.38 -19.69 27.23
C MET A 95 15.88 -19.68 27.61
N PRO A 96 16.77 -20.31 26.83
CA PRO A 96 18.20 -20.27 27.08
C PRO A 96 18.72 -18.80 27.05
N LYS A 97 19.55 -18.45 28.06
CA LYS A 97 20.15 -17.09 28.13
C LYS A 97 21.01 -16.78 26.91
N SER A 98 21.68 -17.79 26.32
CA SER A 98 22.47 -17.64 25.08
C SER A 98 21.68 -17.12 23.88
N VAL A 99 20.35 -17.31 23.85
CA VAL A 99 19.47 -16.84 22.78
C VAL A 99 18.97 -15.43 23.04
N THR A 100 18.80 -15.04 24.31
CA THR A 100 18.20 -13.75 24.70
C THR A 100 19.21 -12.67 25.06
N GLU A 101 20.45 -13.08 25.41
CA GLU A 101 21.50 -12.14 25.83
C GLU A 101 21.91 -11.23 24.66
N GLY A 102 21.89 -9.91 24.91
CA GLY A 102 22.19 -8.90 23.89
C GLY A 102 21.10 -8.69 22.82
N GLN A 103 19.99 -9.42 22.88
CA GLN A 103 18.89 -9.21 21.93
C GLN A 103 17.97 -8.07 22.36
N PRO A 104 17.54 -7.20 21.44
CA PRO A 104 16.47 -6.24 21.72
C PRO A 104 15.16 -6.99 21.94
N ILE A 105 14.52 -6.74 23.06
CA ILE A 105 13.22 -7.29 23.44
C ILE A 105 12.31 -6.09 23.71
N ALA A 106 11.11 -6.00 23.12
CA ALA A 106 10.23 -4.86 23.30
C ALA A 106 9.62 -4.81 24.72
N GLN A 107 8.47 -5.44 24.90
CA GLN A 107 7.75 -5.37 26.19
C GLN A 107 8.24 -6.40 27.22
N LEU A 108 8.96 -7.43 26.78
CA LEU A 108 9.47 -8.50 27.65
C LEU A 108 10.74 -8.13 28.42
N GLN A 109 11.31 -6.93 28.23
CA GLN A 109 12.59 -6.53 28.87
C GLN A 109 12.59 -6.65 30.41
N GLY A 110 11.47 -6.30 31.06
CA GLY A 110 11.32 -6.40 32.51
C GLY A 110 11.27 -7.80 33.09
N ASN A 111 11.16 -8.84 32.25
CA ASN A 111 10.97 -10.24 32.65
C ASN A 111 12.01 -11.19 32.06
N ARG A 112 13.17 -10.70 31.65
CA ARG A 112 14.21 -11.46 30.92
C ARG A 112 14.55 -12.84 31.53
N ASP A 113 14.63 -12.91 32.84
CA ASP A 113 14.98 -14.15 33.52
C ASP A 113 13.86 -15.16 33.69
N LYS A 114 12.64 -14.79 33.29
CA LYS A 114 11.42 -15.62 33.40
C LYS A 114 10.81 -15.97 32.05
N LEU A 115 11.54 -15.71 30.96
CA LEU A 115 11.03 -15.96 29.60
C LEU A 115 10.87 -17.46 29.37
N LYS A 116 9.70 -17.84 28.87
CA LYS A 116 9.40 -19.23 28.52
C LYS A 116 9.25 -19.35 27.00
N ILE A 117 9.67 -20.48 26.48
CA ILE A 117 9.52 -20.86 25.10
C ILE A 117 8.03 -21.10 24.81
N MET A 118 7.53 -20.55 23.71
CA MET A 118 6.21 -20.84 23.17
C MET A 118 6.36 -21.57 21.84
N GLY A 119 5.92 -22.83 21.81
CA GLY A 119 5.83 -23.60 20.56
C GLY A 119 4.77 -23.08 19.62
N PRO A 120 4.75 -23.54 18.36
CA PRO A 120 3.70 -23.24 17.42
C PRO A 120 2.33 -23.60 17.98
N GLN A 121 1.36 -22.72 17.80
CA GLN A 121 0.01 -22.88 18.36
C GLN A 121 -0.95 -23.57 17.37
N HIS A 122 -0.52 -23.74 16.12
CA HIS A 122 -1.25 -24.41 15.05
C HIS A 122 -0.36 -25.44 14.36
N PRO A 123 -0.94 -26.54 13.86
CA PRO A 123 -0.17 -27.55 13.15
C PRO A 123 0.33 -27.03 11.80
N PHE A 124 1.46 -27.54 11.36
CA PHE A 124 2.02 -27.32 10.04
C PHE A 124 1.97 -28.60 9.22
N SER A 125 1.86 -28.46 7.92
CA SER A 125 1.96 -29.57 6.98
C SER A 125 2.66 -29.13 5.69
N ARG A 126 3.12 -30.12 4.92
CA ARG A 126 3.76 -29.88 3.62
C ARG A 126 2.73 -29.78 2.52
N HIS A 127 2.87 -28.77 1.66
CA HIS A 127 1.92 -28.45 0.61
C HIS A 127 2.59 -28.33 -0.76
N GLY A 128 1.80 -28.58 -1.82
CA GLY A 128 2.25 -28.55 -3.19
C GLY A 128 3.25 -29.66 -3.53
N LYS A 129 3.73 -29.65 -4.77
CA LYS A 129 4.81 -30.51 -5.23
C LYS A 129 6.15 -30.11 -4.63
N SER A 130 6.29 -28.83 -4.30
CA SER A 130 7.46 -28.24 -3.65
C SER A 130 7.66 -28.69 -2.21
N GLY A 131 6.59 -29.14 -1.53
CA GLY A 131 6.65 -29.57 -0.14
C GLY A 131 6.86 -28.44 0.87
N GLN A 132 6.47 -27.20 0.55
CA GLN A 132 6.60 -26.06 1.46
C GLN A 132 5.73 -26.26 2.70
N GLU A 133 6.31 -25.97 3.88
CA GLU A 133 5.61 -26.09 5.16
C GLU A 133 4.83 -24.80 5.43
N ILE A 134 3.50 -24.95 5.56
CA ILE A 134 2.56 -23.85 5.80
C ILE A 134 1.60 -24.28 6.91
N SER A 135 1.26 -23.35 7.77
CA SER A 135 0.34 -23.57 8.89
C SER A 135 -1.09 -23.83 8.42
N ALA A 136 -1.81 -24.66 9.15
CA ALA A 136 -3.21 -24.98 8.93
C ALA A 136 -4.17 -23.78 9.03
N VAL A 137 -3.72 -22.63 9.54
CA VAL A 137 -4.52 -21.39 9.55
C VAL A 137 -4.63 -20.72 8.19
N LEU A 138 -3.83 -21.16 7.18
CA LEU A 138 -3.76 -20.57 5.84
C LEU A 138 -3.99 -21.63 4.73
N PRO A 139 -5.13 -22.36 4.74
CA PRO A 139 -5.37 -23.45 3.79
C PRO A 139 -5.48 -23.02 2.34
N HIS A 140 -5.95 -21.80 2.06
CA HIS A 140 -6.04 -21.29 0.69
C HIS A 140 -4.66 -20.86 0.18
N ILE A 141 -3.85 -20.19 0.97
CA ILE A 141 -2.44 -19.85 0.62
C ILE A 141 -1.65 -21.17 0.45
N ALA A 142 -1.88 -22.16 1.30
CA ALA A 142 -1.27 -23.48 1.14
C ALA A 142 -1.59 -24.14 -0.22
N SER A 143 -2.78 -23.86 -0.80
CA SER A 143 -3.16 -24.36 -2.13
C SER A 143 -2.40 -23.74 -3.30
N ILE A 144 -1.66 -22.66 -3.06
CA ILE A 144 -0.78 -22.00 -4.04
C ILE A 144 0.71 -22.13 -3.68
N ALA A 145 1.07 -23.11 -2.85
CA ALA A 145 2.44 -23.32 -2.39
C ALA A 145 3.46 -23.38 -3.54
N ASP A 146 3.09 -24.00 -4.66
CA ASP A 146 3.97 -24.09 -5.85
C ASP A 146 4.09 -22.78 -6.65
N ASP A 147 3.24 -21.79 -6.39
CA ASP A 147 3.26 -20.50 -7.07
C ASP A 147 3.95 -19.38 -6.25
N ILE A 148 4.23 -19.61 -4.96
CA ILE A 148 4.83 -18.63 -4.06
C ILE A 148 6.27 -18.97 -3.69
N CYS A 149 7.09 -17.94 -3.50
CA CYS A 149 8.41 -18.04 -2.86
C CYS A 149 8.30 -17.53 -1.42
N ILE A 150 8.50 -18.38 -0.43
CA ILE A 150 8.50 -17.99 0.98
C ILE A 150 9.92 -17.57 1.37
N ILE A 151 10.08 -16.36 1.89
CA ILE A 151 11.34 -15.84 2.41
C ILE A 151 11.27 -15.86 3.93
N ARG A 152 12.11 -16.69 4.58
CA ARG A 152 12.13 -16.84 6.05
C ARG A 152 13.19 -16.00 6.75
N SER A 153 14.10 -15.40 6.02
CA SER A 153 15.25 -14.65 6.54
C SER A 153 15.08 -13.12 6.51
N MET A 154 13.85 -12.65 6.59
CA MET A 154 13.58 -11.23 6.66
C MET A 154 13.99 -10.64 8.01
N LYS A 155 14.52 -9.41 7.99
CA LYS A 155 14.83 -8.62 9.18
C LYS A 155 14.49 -7.15 8.97
N THR A 156 14.29 -6.43 10.08
CA THR A 156 14.05 -4.99 10.08
C THR A 156 14.88 -4.29 11.15
N GLU A 157 14.92 -2.96 11.15
CA GLU A 157 15.71 -2.17 12.11
C GLU A 157 14.87 -1.58 13.24
N ALA A 158 13.56 -1.70 13.18
CA ALA A 158 12.65 -1.10 14.15
C ALA A 158 11.77 -2.14 14.82
N ILE A 159 11.62 -2.03 16.15
CA ILE A 159 10.85 -2.96 16.98
C ILE A 159 9.43 -2.46 17.29
N ASN A 160 9.13 -1.19 17.01
CA ASN A 160 7.80 -0.61 17.18
C ASN A 160 7.12 -0.45 15.81
N HIS A 161 5.79 -0.61 15.77
CA HIS A 161 5.00 -0.64 14.53
C HIS A 161 5.23 0.58 13.64
N ASP A 162 5.12 1.79 14.16
CA ASP A 162 5.21 3.00 13.36
C ASP A 162 6.55 3.18 12.65
N PRO A 163 7.71 3.16 13.31
CA PRO A 163 8.99 3.22 12.63
C PRO A 163 9.27 1.98 11.77
N ALA A 164 8.75 0.79 12.12
CA ALA A 164 8.90 -0.41 11.31
C ALA A 164 8.10 -0.34 10.01
N HIS A 165 6.85 0.14 10.07
CA HIS A 165 6.07 0.43 8.86
C HIS A 165 6.76 1.49 7.98
N THR A 166 7.31 2.54 8.61
CA THR A 166 8.06 3.57 7.88
C THR A 166 9.27 2.95 7.19
N PHE A 167 10.05 2.13 7.90
CA PHE A 167 11.21 1.41 7.34
C PHE A 167 10.81 0.52 6.17
N MET A 168 9.77 -0.32 6.35
CA MET A 168 9.28 -1.23 5.31
C MET A 168 8.88 -0.50 4.02
N ASN A 169 8.31 0.68 4.14
CA ASN A 169 7.80 1.44 2.99
C ASN A 169 8.83 2.39 2.36
N THR A 170 9.84 2.84 3.11
CA THR A 170 10.76 3.91 2.66
C THR A 170 12.24 3.55 2.73
N GLY A 171 12.59 2.39 3.33
CA GLY A 171 13.97 1.97 3.57
C GLY A 171 14.65 2.69 4.75
N THR A 172 13.91 3.46 5.54
CA THR A 172 14.39 4.14 6.75
C THR A 172 13.29 4.26 7.78
N SER A 173 13.63 4.24 9.06
CA SER A 173 12.67 4.49 10.16
C SER A 173 12.33 5.97 10.36
N ILE A 174 13.04 6.88 9.66
CA ILE A 174 12.83 8.33 9.74
C ILE A 174 11.83 8.78 8.70
N SER A 175 10.77 9.46 9.13
CA SER A 175 9.74 10.01 8.23
C SER A 175 10.30 11.08 7.28
N GLY A 176 9.65 11.26 6.12
CA GLY A 176 9.98 12.29 5.13
C GLY A 176 10.73 11.77 3.90
N ARG A 177 11.03 10.47 3.84
CA ARG A 177 11.57 9.82 2.63
C ARG A 177 10.43 9.35 1.72
N PRO A 178 10.64 9.32 0.39
CA PRO A 178 9.65 8.78 -0.53
C PRO A 178 9.39 7.28 -0.27
N SER A 179 8.14 6.89 -0.39
CA SER A 179 7.75 5.47 -0.32
C SER A 179 8.15 4.70 -1.58
N MET A 180 8.17 3.36 -1.50
CA MET A 180 8.47 2.47 -2.63
C MET A 180 7.63 2.82 -3.86
N GLY A 181 6.31 2.98 -3.69
CA GLY A 181 5.43 3.33 -4.80
C GLY A 181 5.75 4.67 -5.42
N SER A 182 6.14 5.66 -4.60
CA SER A 182 6.56 6.98 -5.08
C SER A 182 7.85 6.89 -5.91
N TRP A 183 8.84 6.11 -5.46
CA TRP A 183 10.07 5.86 -6.21
C TRP A 183 9.81 5.14 -7.54
N LEU A 184 8.93 4.13 -7.54
CA LEU A 184 8.57 3.41 -8.76
C LEU A 184 7.90 4.32 -9.79
N LEU A 185 6.98 5.19 -9.35
CA LEU A 185 6.36 6.16 -10.24
C LEU A 185 7.33 7.23 -10.75
N TYR A 186 8.23 7.71 -9.90
CA TYR A 186 9.25 8.67 -10.30
C TYR A 186 10.18 8.06 -11.37
N GLY A 187 10.68 6.83 -11.10
CA GLY A 187 11.63 6.16 -11.98
C GLY A 187 11.02 5.65 -13.28
N LEU A 188 9.87 4.98 -13.21
CA LEU A 188 9.29 4.18 -14.30
C LEU A 188 7.99 4.77 -14.89
N GLY A 189 7.47 5.84 -14.31
CA GLY A 189 6.20 6.44 -14.74
C GLY A 189 4.97 5.60 -14.42
N SER A 190 3.82 6.00 -14.98
CA SER A 190 2.54 5.30 -14.88
C SER A 190 2.19 4.61 -16.20
N GLU A 191 1.54 3.44 -16.15
CA GLU A 191 1.03 2.77 -17.37
C GLU A 191 -0.41 3.19 -17.69
N GLY A 192 -1.22 3.47 -16.67
CA GLY A 192 -2.58 3.99 -16.81
C GLY A 192 -2.62 5.51 -16.99
N GLU A 193 -3.68 6.00 -17.63
CA GLU A 193 -3.90 7.45 -17.83
C GLU A 193 -5.03 8.01 -16.95
N ASN A 194 -5.99 7.18 -16.56
CA ASN A 194 -7.23 7.62 -15.92
C ASN A 194 -7.28 7.31 -14.40
N LEU A 195 -6.24 6.67 -13.87
CA LEU A 195 -6.09 6.32 -12.47
C LEU A 195 -4.70 6.73 -11.97
N PRO A 196 -4.55 7.02 -10.67
CA PRO A 196 -3.24 7.22 -10.07
C PRO A 196 -2.35 6.00 -10.29
N GLY A 197 -1.08 6.20 -10.58
CA GLY A 197 -0.14 5.09 -10.74
C GLY A 197 0.20 4.37 -9.42
N PHE A 198 -0.12 4.98 -8.26
CA PHE A 198 0.00 4.40 -6.94
C PHE A 198 -1.31 4.55 -6.16
N VAL A 199 -1.94 3.43 -5.84
CA VAL A 199 -3.20 3.36 -5.09
C VAL A 199 -3.01 2.60 -3.79
N VAL A 200 -3.61 3.10 -2.72
CA VAL A 200 -3.61 2.49 -1.38
C VAL A 200 -5.04 2.09 -1.02
N LEU A 201 -5.20 0.87 -0.54
CA LEU A 201 -6.45 0.32 -0.03
C LEU A 201 -6.29 -0.04 1.45
N THR A 202 -7.34 0.13 2.23
CA THR A 202 -7.40 -0.32 3.62
C THR A 202 -8.64 -1.18 3.81
N SER A 203 -8.47 -2.44 4.19
CA SER A 203 -9.61 -3.33 4.44
C SER A 203 -10.21 -3.11 5.83
N ILE A 204 -11.50 -3.37 5.94
CA ILE A 204 -12.18 -3.50 7.23
C ILE A 204 -11.82 -4.84 7.87
N GLY A 205 -11.95 -4.94 9.19
CA GLY A 205 -11.63 -6.14 9.98
C GLY A 205 -10.29 -6.04 10.72
N GLY A 206 -9.95 -7.13 11.41
CA GLY A 206 -8.72 -7.24 12.19
C GLY A 206 -8.76 -6.62 13.60
N GLY A 207 -9.72 -5.77 13.91
CA GLY A 207 -10.08 -5.35 15.28
C GLY A 207 -9.10 -4.43 16.02
N GLN A 208 -7.88 -4.22 15.54
CA GLN A 208 -6.87 -3.39 16.20
C GLN A 208 -6.54 -2.13 15.39
N SER A 209 -6.19 -1.05 16.10
CA SER A 209 -5.77 0.21 15.49
C SER A 209 -4.26 0.22 15.28
N GLN A 210 -3.77 -0.35 14.18
CA GLN A 210 -2.37 -0.25 13.79
C GLN A 210 -2.05 1.14 13.22
N PRO A 211 -0.81 1.65 13.37
CA PRO A 211 -0.42 3.01 12.94
C PRO A 211 -0.25 3.10 11.41
N ILE A 212 -1.32 2.83 10.67
CA ILE A 212 -1.36 3.02 9.22
C ILE A 212 -1.70 4.48 8.94
N ALA A 213 -0.79 5.20 8.33
CA ALA A 213 -0.90 6.64 8.09
C ALA A 213 -0.28 7.04 6.75
N SER A 214 -0.68 8.21 6.24
CA SER A 214 -0.27 8.72 4.92
C SER A 214 1.24 8.82 4.71
N ARG A 215 2.05 8.95 5.77
CA ARG A 215 3.52 8.94 5.67
C ARG A 215 4.09 7.65 5.05
N GLN A 216 3.32 6.55 5.09
CA GLN A 216 3.74 5.25 4.53
C GLN A 216 3.60 5.19 3.00
N TRP A 217 2.82 6.11 2.40
CA TRP A 217 2.66 6.24 0.95
C TRP A 217 2.89 7.66 0.43
N HIS A 218 3.54 8.49 1.25
CA HIS A 218 3.87 9.86 0.89
C HIS A 218 5.02 9.92 -0.12
N SER A 219 5.04 11.00 -0.92
CA SER A 219 6.12 11.25 -1.88
C SER A 219 7.42 11.73 -1.25
N GLY A 220 7.43 12.06 0.06
CA GLY A 220 8.60 12.60 0.74
C GLY A 220 9.06 13.91 0.10
N PHE A 221 10.33 13.95 -0.32
CA PHE A 221 10.92 15.09 -1.03
C PHE A 221 10.66 15.07 -2.55
N LEU A 222 10.05 14.02 -3.09
CA LEU A 222 9.62 14.00 -4.49
C LEU A 222 8.34 14.83 -4.66
N PRO A 223 8.06 15.36 -5.88
CA PRO A 223 6.80 16.04 -6.17
C PRO A 223 5.57 15.24 -5.76
N SER A 224 4.56 15.92 -5.25
CA SER A 224 3.36 15.29 -4.66
C SER A 224 2.53 14.44 -5.64
N ARG A 225 2.72 14.59 -6.96
CA ARG A 225 2.09 13.74 -7.98
C ARG A 225 2.51 12.26 -7.90
N PHE A 226 3.59 11.93 -7.20
CA PHE A 226 4.08 10.56 -7.05
C PHE A 226 3.60 9.86 -5.77
N GLN A 227 2.89 10.58 -4.89
CA GLN A 227 2.36 9.96 -3.67
C GLN A 227 1.22 8.99 -3.98
N GLY A 228 1.00 8.03 -3.07
CA GLY A 228 -0.12 7.13 -3.13
C GLY A 228 -1.45 7.84 -2.86
N VAL A 229 -2.48 7.47 -3.60
CA VAL A 229 -3.84 7.94 -3.40
C VAL A 229 -4.63 6.87 -2.65
N HIS A 230 -5.15 7.22 -1.49
CA HIS A 230 -5.94 6.31 -0.68
C HIS A 230 -7.37 6.22 -1.22
N PHE A 231 -7.77 5.01 -1.62
CA PHE A 231 -9.13 4.69 -2.01
C PHE A 231 -9.85 4.03 -0.82
N HIS A 232 -11.00 4.59 -0.46
CA HIS A 232 -11.86 3.99 0.55
C HIS A 232 -12.60 2.80 -0.04
N SER A 233 -12.52 1.68 0.63
CA SER A 233 -13.14 0.43 0.18
C SER A 233 -14.65 0.38 0.42
N LYS A 234 -15.21 1.39 1.10
CA LYS A 234 -16.63 1.52 1.40
C LYS A 234 -17.02 3.00 1.42
N GLY A 235 -18.19 3.31 0.87
CA GLY A 235 -18.64 4.70 0.68
C GLY A 235 -18.01 5.33 -0.55
N ASP A 236 -17.79 6.65 -0.51
CA ASP A 236 -17.10 7.37 -1.60
C ASP A 236 -15.64 6.90 -1.70
N PRO A 237 -15.24 6.27 -2.80
CA PRO A 237 -13.89 5.69 -2.95
C PRO A 237 -12.78 6.72 -2.79
N VAL A 238 -12.99 7.92 -3.32
CA VAL A 238 -12.09 9.07 -3.17
C VAL A 238 -12.92 10.27 -2.76
N LEU A 239 -12.56 10.86 -1.62
CA LEU A 239 -13.27 12.02 -1.09
C LEU A 239 -13.25 13.18 -2.10
N TYR A 240 -14.38 13.82 -2.27
CA TYR A 240 -14.56 15.00 -3.14
C TYR A 240 -14.27 14.76 -4.63
N VAL A 241 -14.25 13.51 -5.08
CA VAL A 241 -14.12 13.19 -6.52
C VAL A 241 -15.42 13.54 -7.27
N GLY A 242 -16.57 13.36 -6.64
CA GLY A 242 -17.87 13.70 -7.24
C GLY A 242 -18.08 15.21 -7.42
N ASN A 243 -18.86 15.60 -8.43
CA ASN A 243 -19.22 16.99 -8.64
C ASN A 243 -20.17 17.47 -7.51
N PRO A 244 -20.03 18.73 -7.07
CA PRO A 244 -21.01 19.35 -6.18
C PRO A 244 -22.41 19.35 -6.79
N ALA A 245 -23.44 19.39 -5.97
CA ALA A 245 -24.82 19.46 -6.43
C ALA A 245 -25.02 20.64 -7.40
N GLY A 246 -25.66 20.39 -8.55
CA GLY A 246 -25.91 21.39 -9.59
C GLY A 246 -24.74 21.65 -10.56
N VAL A 247 -23.62 20.96 -10.40
CA VAL A 247 -22.48 21.03 -11.33
C VAL A 247 -22.45 19.76 -12.18
N ASN A 248 -22.70 19.91 -13.48
CA ASN A 248 -22.54 18.81 -14.43
C ASN A 248 -21.07 18.67 -14.90
N ILE A 249 -20.75 17.55 -15.55
CA ILE A 249 -19.39 17.23 -16.00
C ILE A 249 -18.80 18.26 -16.96
N LYS A 250 -19.65 18.86 -17.81
CA LYS A 250 -19.21 19.91 -18.75
C LYS A 250 -18.78 21.16 -17.99
N ARG A 251 -19.61 21.64 -17.06
CA ARG A 251 -19.29 22.81 -16.23
C ARG A 251 -18.04 22.58 -15.38
N GLN A 252 -17.88 21.38 -14.85
CA GLN A 252 -16.67 21.00 -14.12
C GLN A 252 -15.43 21.06 -15.04
N ARG A 253 -15.53 20.57 -16.27
CA ARG A 253 -14.45 20.67 -17.25
C ARG A 253 -14.08 22.11 -17.54
N ASP A 254 -15.08 22.98 -17.77
CA ASP A 254 -14.88 24.41 -18.04
C ASP A 254 -14.11 25.08 -16.87
N VAL A 255 -14.46 24.75 -15.63
CA VAL A 255 -13.77 25.25 -14.41
C VAL A 255 -12.32 24.78 -14.38
N ILE A 256 -12.07 23.50 -14.64
CA ILE A 256 -10.71 22.93 -14.65
C ILE A 256 -9.87 23.60 -15.75
N ASP A 257 -10.41 23.76 -16.94
CA ASP A 257 -9.72 24.44 -18.05
C ASP A 257 -9.37 25.89 -17.73
N ALA A 258 -10.26 26.60 -17.04
CA ALA A 258 -10.01 27.96 -16.58
C ALA A 258 -8.89 28.01 -15.52
N VAL A 259 -8.95 27.13 -14.51
CA VAL A 259 -7.90 27.02 -13.48
C VAL A 259 -6.56 26.64 -14.08
N GLN A 260 -6.54 25.75 -15.06
CA GLN A 260 -5.31 25.37 -15.75
C GLN A 260 -4.71 26.52 -16.57
N LYS A 261 -5.53 27.34 -17.24
CA LYS A 261 -5.03 28.53 -17.93
C LYS A 261 -4.34 29.48 -16.96
N ILE A 262 -4.94 29.72 -15.80
CA ILE A 262 -4.35 30.57 -14.74
C ILE A 262 -3.03 29.95 -14.22
N ASN A 263 -3.02 28.65 -13.96
CA ASN A 263 -1.82 27.97 -13.48
C ASN A 263 -0.68 27.99 -14.52
N ARG A 264 -1.00 27.89 -15.83
CA ARG A 264 0.03 28.01 -16.87
C ARG A 264 0.66 29.39 -16.90
N LEU A 265 -0.14 30.46 -16.78
CA LEU A 265 0.39 31.81 -16.67
C LEU A 265 1.32 31.97 -15.45
N HIS A 266 0.92 31.44 -14.30
CA HIS A 266 1.77 31.45 -13.10
C HIS A 266 3.04 30.59 -13.23
N ARG A 267 2.98 29.46 -13.94
CA ARG A 267 4.15 28.63 -14.20
C ARG A 267 5.20 29.39 -15.01
N ASP A 268 4.76 30.08 -16.06
CA ASP A 268 5.63 30.81 -16.97
C ASP A 268 6.24 32.05 -16.29
N GLU A 269 5.57 32.60 -15.25
CA GLU A 269 6.07 33.72 -14.46
C GLU A 269 6.98 33.28 -13.28
N LEU A 270 6.74 32.13 -12.66
CA LEU A 270 7.35 31.74 -11.38
C LEU A 270 8.37 30.62 -11.48
N ASP A 271 8.48 29.95 -12.63
CA ASP A 271 9.32 28.75 -12.88
C ASP A 271 9.26 27.72 -11.74
N ASN A 272 8.04 27.48 -11.22
CA ASN A 272 7.83 26.61 -10.06
C ASN A 272 7.30 25.23 -10.49
N PRO A 273 8.05 24.13 -10.30
CA PRO A 273 7.65 22.77 -10.68
C PRO A 273 6.34 22.29 -10.00
N GLU A 274 6.01 22.81 -8.82
CA GLU A 274 4.76 22.45 -8.11
C GLU A 274 3.50 22.94 -8.84
N VAL A 275 3.60 23.99 -9.66
CA VAL A 275 2.47 24.45 -10.49
C VAL A 275 2.12 23.39 -11.54
N ALA A 276 3.11 22.82 -12.22
CA ALA A 276 2.91 21.72 -13.17
C ALA A 276 2.32 20.49 -12.46
N THR A 277 2.79 20.17 -11.26
CA THR A 277 2.25 19.09 -10.43
C THR A 277 0.77 19.30 -10.11
N ARG A 278 0.35 20.51 -9.72
CA ARG A 278 -1.05 20.82 -9.43
C ARG A 278 -1.95 20.70 -10.68
N ILE A 279 -1.46 21.15 -11.84
CA ILE A 279 -2.18 20.99 -13.11
C ILE A 279 -2.46 19.49 -13.36
N SER A 280 -1.42 18.65 -13.26
CA SER A 280 -1.54 17.20 -13.45
C SER A 280 -2.50 16.55 -12.44
N GLN A 281 -2.50 17.02 -11.18
CA GLN A 281 -3.41 16.52 -10.14
C GLN A 281 -4.89 16.88 -10.44
N TYR A 282 -5.18 18.09 -10.89
CA TYR A 282 -6.54 18.47 -11.29
C TYR A 282 -7.05 17.64 -12.47
N GLU A 283 -6.21 17.41 -13.47
CA GLU A 283 -6.57 16.54 -14.60
C GLU A 283 -6.80 15.10 -14.17
N MET A 284 -5.96 14.58 -13.30
CA MET A 284 -6.14 13.23 -12.74
C MET A 284 -7.45 13.14 -11.95
N ALA A 285 -7.72 14.09 -11.07
CA ALA A 285 -8.96 14.12 -10.28
C ALA A 285 -10.21 14.15 -11.19
N PHE A 286 -10.18 14.94 -12.27
CA PHE A 286 -11.28 14.96 -13.23
C PHE A 286 -11.49 13.61 -13.94
N ARG A 287 -10.41 12.97 -14.39
CA ARG A 287 -10.48 11.65 -15.03
C ARG A 287 -11.00 10.58 -14.08
N MET A 288 -10.64 10.68 -12.80
CA MET A 288 -11.09 9.77 -11.75
C MET A 288 -12.59 9.84 -11.50
N GLN A 289 -13.28 10.96 -11.81
CA GLN A 289 -14.72 11.11 -11.62
C GLN A 289 -15.54 10.04 -12.35
N SER A 290 -15.08 9.60 -13.49
CA SER A 290 -15.72 8.51 -14.26
C SER A 290 -15.08 7.15 -14.02
N SER A 291 -13.75 7.08 -13.98
CA SER A 291 -13.01 5.80 -13.92
C SER A 291 -13.08 5.13 -12.56
N VAL A 292 -13.16 5.90 -11.45
CA VAL A 292 -13.20 5.31 -10.10
C VAL A 292 -14.56 4.66 -9.79
N PRO A 293 -15.72 5.27 -10.04
CA PRO A 293 -17.00 4.59 -9.84
C PRO A 293 -17.12 3.29 -10.65
N GLU A 294 -16.70 3.29 -11.92
CA GLU A 294 -16.68 2.08 -12.76
C GLU A 294 -15.74 1.00 -12.20
N LEU A 295 -14.55 1.37 -11.73
CA LEU A 295 -13.61 0.45 -11.11
C LEU A 295 -14.20 -0.22 -9.86
N MET A 296 -14.86 0.57 -9.01
CA MET A 296 -15.37 0.12 -7.70
C MET A 296 -16.68 -0.67 -7.80
N ASP A 297 -17.41 -0.56 -8.91
CA ASP A 297 -18.61 -1.36 -9.12
C ASP A 297 -18.23 -2.81 -9.50
N LEU A 298 -18.44 -3.72 -8.56
CA LEU A 298 -18.15 -5.15 -8.72
C LEU A 298 -19.37 -5.96 -9.19
N LYS A 299 -20.50 -5.32 -9.55
CA LYS A 299 -21.73 -6.02 -9.98
C LYS A 299 -21.53 -6.82 -11.26
N ASP A 300 -20.63 -6.36 -12.14
CA ASP A 300 -20.34 -7.02 -13.40
C ASP A 300 -19.33 -8.18 -13.27
N GLU A 301 -18.76 -8.38 -12.08
CA GLU A 301 -17.86 -9.52 -11.86
C GLU A 301 -18.66 -10.83 -11.86
N PRO A 302 -18.21 -11.83 -12.62
CA PRO A 302 -18.87 -13.13 -12.65
C PRO A 302 -18.94 -13.78 -11.27
N LYS A 303 -20.06 -14.44 -10.97
CA LYS A 303 -20.26 -15.08 -9.66
C LYS A 303 -19.11 -16.02 -9.26
N HIS A 304 -18.58 -16.80 -10.19
CA HIS A 304 -17.47 -17.70 -9.90
C HIS A 304 -16.19 -16.97 -9.48
N VAL A 305 -15.97 -15.72 -9.95
CA VAL A 305 -14.86 -14.87 -9.51
C VAL A 305 -15.12 -14.37 -8.09
N LEU A 306 -16.33 -13.85 -7.80
CA LEU A 306 -16.70 -13.43 -6.46
C LEU A 306 -16.56 -14.58 -5.45
N ASP A 307 -17.04 -15.79 -5.80
CA ASP A 307 -16.93 -16.99 -4.98
C ASP A 307 -15.45 -17.40 -4.77
N MET A 308 -14.60 -17.30 -5.80
CA MET A 308 -13.17 -17.60 -5.70
C MET A 308 -12.47 -16.67 -4.68
N TYR A 309 -12.78 -15.38 -4.71
CA TYR A 309 -12.23 -14.43 -3.74
C TYR A 309 -12.88 -14.55 -2.36
N GLY A 310 -14.10 -15.04 -2.26
CA GLY A 310 -14.87 -15.14 -1.01
C GLY A 310 -15.51 -13.81 -0.62
N THR A 311 -15.98 -13.02 -1.60
CA THR A 311 -16.67 -11.74 -1.39
C THR A 311 -18.03 -11.72 -2.09
N GLN A 312 -18.92 -10.85 -1.64
CA GLN A 312 -20.23 -10.62 -2.27
C GLN A 312 -20.25 -9.31 -3.10
N GLY A 313 -19.13 -8.59 -3.18
CA GLY A 313 -19.03 -7.31 -3.89
C GLY A 313 -18.12 -6.32 -3.16
N ALA A 314 -18.35 -5.03 -3.38
CA ALA A 314 -17.56 -3.94 -2.78
C ALA A 314 -17.95 -3.72 -1.29
N ASP A 315 -17.68 -4.71 -0.45
CA ASP A 315 -18.05 -4.72 0.98
C ASP A 315 -16.95 -4.18 1.91
N GLY A 316 -15.78 -3.82 1.36
CA GLY A 316 -14.63 -3.30 2.10
C GLY A 316 -13.78 -4.38 2.79
N THR A 317 -14.11 -5.66 2.63
CA THR A 317 -13.30 -6.78 3.16
C THR A 317 -11.94 -6.86 2.47
N PHE A 318 -11.01 -7.60 3.06
CA PHE A 318 -9.72 -7.88 2.43
C PHE A 318 -9.89 -8.62 1.09
N ALA A 319 -10.82 -9.54 1.02
CA ALA A 319 -11.14 -10.30 -0.20
C ALA A 319 -11.64 -9.38 -1.32
N ALA A 320 -12.59 -8.48 -1.04
CA ALA A 320 -13.06 -7.48 -1.99
C ALA A 320 -11.92 -6.54 -2.45
N ASN A 321 -11.04 -6.15 -1.54
CA ASN A 321 -9.89 -5.31 -1.86
C ASN A 321 -8.82 -6.04 -2.70
N CYS A 322 -8.64 -7.35 -2.51
CA CYS A 322 -7.80 -8.16 -3.41
C CYS A 322 -8.38 -8.18 -4.84
N LEU A 323 -9.69 -8.31 -4.98
CA LEU A 323 -10.37 -8.22 -6.27
C LEU A 323 -10.23 -6.83 -6.90
N LEU A 324 -10.38 -5.76 -6.11
CA LEU A 324 -10.13 -4.39 -6.57
C LEU A 324 -8.66 -4.18 -6.97
N ALA A 325 -7.70 -4.76 -6.25
CA ALA A 325 -6.29 -4.70 -6.61
C ALA A 325 -6.02 -5.34 -7.98
N ARG A 326 -6.65 -6.47 -8.30
CA ARG A 326 -6.59 -7.08 -9.64
C ARG A 326 -7.16 -6.12 -10.70
N ARG A 327 -8.34 -5.52 -10.47
CA ARG A 327 -8.96 -4.56 -11.40
C ARG A 327 -8.14 -3.29 -11.60
N LEU A 328 -7.49 -2.80 -10.55
CA LEU A 328 -6.53 -1.70 -10.63
C LEU A 328 -5.32 -2.08 -11.49
N ALA A 329 -4.78 -3.28 -11.29
CA ALA A 329 -3.67 -3.80 -12.07
C ALA A 329 -4.02 -3.93 -13.57
N GLU A 330 -5.21 -4.41 -13.91
CA GLU A 330 -5.73 -4.47 -15.29
C GLU A 330 -5.80 -3.10 -15.96
N ARG A 331 -6.06 -2.04 -15.18
CA ARG A 331 -6.15 -0.64 -15.66
C ARG A 331 -4.81 0.11 -15.64
N GLY A 332 -3.71 -0.60 -15.41
CA GLY A 332 -2.36 -0.03 -15.49
C GLY A 332 -1.91 0.74 -14.24
N VAL A 333 -2.51 0.49 -13.07
CA VAL A 333 -1.96 1.01 -11.81
C VAL A 333 -0.67 0.25 -11.50
N ARG A 334 0.45 0.98 -11.36
CA ARG A 334 1.78 0.38 -11.22
C ARG A 334 2.07 -0.17 -9.83
N PHE A 335 1.63 0.55 -8.79
CA PHE A 335 1.83 0.13 -7.41
C PHE A 335 0.51 0.17 -6.64
N ILE A 336 0.11 -0.97 -6.09
CA ILE A 336 -1.12 -1.14 -5.33
C ILE A 336 -0.73 -1.67 -3.96
N GLN A 337 -1.08 -0.93 -2.91
CA GLN A 337 -0.79 -1.33 -1.54
C GLN A 337 -2.08 -1.55 -0.78
N LEU A 338 -2.27 -2.75 -0.24
CA LEU A 338 -3.44 -3.13 0.51
C LEU A 338 -3.06 -3.43 1.96
N TYR A 339 -3.59 -2.66 2.89
CA TYR A 339 -3.38 -2.85 4.32
C TYR A 339 -4.51 -3.64 4.97
N HIS A 340 -4.14 -4.64 5.77
CA HIS A 340 -5.03 -5.34 6.68
C HIS A 340 -4.48 -5.31 8.10
N ARG A 341 -5.27 -4.82 9.07
CA ARG A 341 -4.89 -4.66 10.47
C ARG A 341 -5.12 -5.94 11.27
N GLY A 342 -4.66 -5.94 12.53
CA GLY A 342 -5.06 -6.93 13.52
C GLY A 342 -4.06 -8.04 13.76
N TRP A 343 -2.80 -7.91 13.30
CA TRP A 343 -1.77 -8.95 13.47
C TRP A 343 -0.92 -8.80 14.75
N ASP A 344 -1.21 -7.81 15.59
CA ASP A 344 -0.46 -7.52 16.81
C ASP A 344 -0.94 -8.35 18.00
N HIS A 345 -0.57 -9.63 18.03
CA HIS A 345 -1.05 -10.60 19.00
C HIS A 345 -0.13 -10.74 20.22
N HIS A 346 -0.09 -9.70 21.08
CA HIS A 346 0.57 -9.75 22.40
C HIS A 346 -0.14 -10.68 23.39
N GLY A 347 -1.39 -11.02 23.14
CA GLY A 347 -2.19 -11.98 23.89
C GLY A 347 -3.06 -12.80 22.95
N GLY A 348 -3.36 -14.04 23.34
CA GLY A 348 -4.30 -14.90 22.61
C GLY A 348 -3.84 -15.22 21.17
N VAL A 349 -2.53 -15.38 20.91
CA VAL A 349 -1.98 -15.57 19.55
C VAL A 349 -2.65 -16.71 18.80
N LYS A 350 -3.00 -17.81 19.49
CA LYS A 350 -3.68 -18.95 18.87
C LYS A 350 -4.98 -18.53 18.17
N ASN A 351 -5.88 -17.90 18.89
CA ASN A 351 -7.17 -17.45 18.33
C ASN A 351 -7.01 -16.24 17.41
N GLY A 352 -6.12 -15.32 17.76
CA GLY A 352 -5.86 -14.10 16.98
C GLY A 352 -5.39 -14.44 15.56
N VAL A 353 -4.38 -15.30 15.42
CA VAL A 353 -3.87 -15.70 14.09
C VAL A 353 -4.92 -16.49 13.30
N ALA A 354 -5.71 -17.34 13.96
CA ALA A 354 -6.79 -18.06 13.28
C ALA A 354 -7.86 -17.10 12.71
N VAL A 355 -8.23 -16.06 13.46
CA VAL A 355 -9.21 -15.05 13.01
C VAL A 355 -8.64 -14.20 11.88
N THR A 356 -7.46 -13.61 12.06
CA THR A 356 -6.85 -12.75 11.03
C THR A 356 -6.43 -13.55 9.80
N GLY A 357 -5.92 -14.76 9.98
CA GLY A 357 -5.63 -15.70 8.89
C GLY A 357 -6.86 -15.95 8.02
N LYS A 358 -7.99 -16.30 8.64
CA LYS A 358 -9.24 -16.54 7.92
C LYS A 358 -9.70 -15.33 7.07
N LEU A 359 -9.44 -14.10 7.54
CA LEU A 359 -9.84 -12.89 6.81
C LEU A 359 -9.03 -12.64 5.55
N VAL A 360 -7.75 -13.09 5.51
CA VAL A 360 -6.84 -12.76 4.42
C VAL A 360 -6.49 -13.93 3.51
N ASP A 361 -6.65 -15.16 3.97
CA ASP A 361 -6.16 -16.37 3.32
C ASP A 361 -6.77 -16.58 1.93
N GLN A 362 -8.10 -16.61 1.84
CA GLN A 362 -8.80 -16.87 0.58
C GLN A 362 -8.55 -15.75 -0.45
N GLY A 363 -8.66 -14.48 -0.04
CA GLY A 363 -8.44 -13.34 -0.92
C GLY A 363 -7.01 -13.27 -1.48
N SER A 364 -6.00 -13.59 -0.64
CA SER A 364 -4.60 -13.66 -1.07
C SER A 364 -4.37 -14.74 -2.12
N ALA A 365 -4.87 -15.94 -1.89
CA ALA A 365 -4.73 -17.05 -2.80
C ALA A 365 -5.51 -16.84 -4.11
N ALA A 366 -6.72 -16.28 -4.01
CA ALA A 366 -7.55 -15.95 -5.16
C ALA A 366 -6.87 -14.94 -6.09
N LEU A 367 -6.24 -13.90 -5.50
CA LEU A 367 -5.51 -12.89 -6.27
C LEU A 367 -4.41 -13.53 -7.14
N VAL A 368 -3.59 -14.42 -6.56
CA VAL A 368 -2.53 -15.10 -7.31
C VAL A 368 -3.12 -16.00 -8.41
N LYS A 369 -4.17 -16.77 -8.09
CA LYS A 369 -4.85 -17.64 -9.05
C LYS A 369 -5.48 -16.85 -10.20
N ASP A 370 -6.18 -15.75 -9.90
CA ASP A 370 -6.86 -14.92 -10.91
C ASP A 370 -5.84 -14.23 -11.84
N LEU A 371 -4.77 -13.67 -11.28
CA LEU A 371 -3.68 -13.10 -12.07
C LEU A 371 -3.03 -14.15 -12.99
N LYS A 372 -2.84 -15.38 -12.49
CA LYS A 372 -2.29 -16.50 -13.26
C LYS A 372 -3.24 -16.91 -14.40
N GLN A 373 -4.52 -17.07 -14.12
CA GLN A 373 -5.55 -17.43 -15.12
C GLN A 373 -5.68 -16.38 -16.22
N ARG A 374 -5.46 -15.10 -15.89
CA ARG A 374 -5.51 -13.97 -16.84
C ARG A 374 -4.19 -13.76 -17.59
N GLY A 375 -3.15 -14.54 -17.33
CA GLY A 375 -1.82 -14.35 -17.91
C GLY A 375 -1.11 -13.08 -17.43
N MET A 376 -1.52 -12.52 -16.30
CA MET A 376 -0.97 -11.28 -15.74
C MET A 376 0.10 -11.53 -14.68
N LEU A 377 0.18 -12.74 -14.13
CA LEU A 377 1.07 -13.03 -12.99
C LEU A 377 2.55 -12.84 -13.34
N ASP A 378 2.97 -13.18 -14.56
CA ASP A 378 4.36 -13.04 -14.99
C ASP A 378 4.84 -11.57 -15.03
N GLU A 379 3.91 -10.63 -15.20
CA GLU A 379 4.17 -9.19 -15.23
C GLU A 379 3.75 -8.46 -13.94
N THR A 380 3.23 -9.19 -12.95
CA THR A 380 2.75 -8.63 -11.68
C THR A 380 3.46 -9.31 -10.52
N LEU A 381 4.18 -8.52 -9.72
CA LEU A 381 4.76 -9.02 -8.47
C LEU A 381 3.74 -8.84 -7.34
N VAL A 382 3.32 -9.96 -6.75
CA VAL A 382 2.52 -9.95 -5.51
C VAL A 382 3.46 -10.17 -4.34
N VAL A 383 3.38 -9.29 -3.34
CA VAL A 383 4.15 -9.33 -2.10
C VAL A 383 3.18 -9.47 -0.93
N TRP A 384 3.44 -10.37 -0.01
CA TRP A 384 2.68 -10.53 1.22
C TRP A 384 3.61 -10.50 2.42
N GLY A 385 3.33 -9.69 3.42
CA GLY A 385 4.11 -9.64 4.65
C GLY A 385 3.74 -8.46 5.53
N GLY A 386 4.39 -8.39 6.69
CA GLY A 386 4.25 -7.31 7.65
C GLY A 386 5.55 -6.60 7.92
N GLU A 387 5.55 -5.76 8.93
CA GLU A 387 6.66 -4.87 9.27
C GLU A 387 7.77 -5.54 10.13
N PHE A 388 7.44 -6.63 10.83
CA PHE A 388 8.37 -7.47 11.62
C PHE A 388 7.70 -8.80 12.00
N GLY A 389 8.43 -9.65 12.73
CA GLY A 389 7.96 -10.94 13.23
C GLY A 389 7.59 -10.92 14.70
N ARG A 390 7.48 -12.13 15.29
CA ARG A 390 7.11 -12.34 16.69
C ARG A 390 8.11 -13.26 17.38
N THR A 391 8.33 -12.99 18.68
CA THR A 391 9.31 -13.73 19.48
C THR A 391 8.95 -15.21 19.63
N ALA A 392 9.99 -16.05 19.72
CA ALA A 392 9.87 -17.44 20.18
C ALA A 392 9.43 -17.54 21.65
N MET A 393 9.57 -16.45 22.39
CA MET A 393 9.22 -16.34 23.80
C MET A 393 7.76 -15.93 23.98
N ALA A 394 7.12 -16.53 24.99
CA ALA A 394 5.76 -16.19 25.36
C ALA A 394 5.69 -14.82 26.04
N GLN A 395 4.71 -14.01 25.62
CA GLN A 395 4.19 -12.88 26.36
C GLN A 395 2.77 -13.23 26.84
N GLY A 396 2.66 -13.84 28.02
CA GLY A 396 1.40 -14.44 28.45
C GLY A 396 0.91 -15.51 27.46
N SER A 397 -0.24 -15.30 26.84
CA SER A 397 -0.82 -16.17 25.79
C SER A 397 -0.49 -15.71 24.36
N GLY A 398 0.37 -14.73 24.18
CA GLY A 398 0.81 -14.17 22.90
C GLY A 398 2.31 -14.10 22.75
N ARG A 399 2.77 -13.31 21.78
CA ARG A 399 4.18 -13.13 21.45
C ARG A 399 4.51 -11.65 21.34
N ASP A 400 5.71 -11.25 21.78
CA ASP A 400 6.24 -9.89 21.63
C ASP A 400 6.79 -9.64 20.21
N HIS A 401 7.18 -8.41 19.93
CA HIS A 401 7.77 -8.01 18.65
C HIS A 401 9.16 -8.63 18.46
N HIS A 402 9.46 -9.06 17.24
CA HIS A 402 10.76 -9.59 16.87
C HIS A 402 11.23 -9.00 15.53
N MET A 403 12.35 -8.26 15.57
CA MET A 403 12.86 -7.54 14.40
C MET A 403 13.87 -8.35 13.58
N LYS A 404 14.44 -9.43 14.14
CA LYS A 404 15.56 -10.17 13.51
C LYS A 404 15.13 -11.39 12.70
N GLY A 405 13.89 -11.82 12.82
CA GLY A 405 13.34 -12.94 12.08
C GLY A 405 11.85 -12.74 11.77
N PHE A 406 11.48 -12.78 10.49
CA PHE A 406 10.10 -12.87 10.05
C PHE A 406 10.02 -13.41 8.63
N SER A 407 8.81 -13.77 8.20
CA SER A 407 8.59 -14.34 6.89
C SER A 407 7.72 -13.44 6.04
N MET A 408 8.05 -13.40 4.75
CA MET A 408 7.24 -12.83 3.68
C MET A 408 7.10 -13.87 2.57
N TRP A 409 6.14 -13.68 1.66
CA TRP A 409 6.16 -14.43 0.42
C TRP A 409 5.96 -13.52 -0.80
N LEU A 410 6.48 -13.98 -1.92
CA LEU A 410 6.39 -13.33 -3.23
C LEU A 410 5.76 -14.29 -4.24
N ALA A 411 4.99 -13.76 -5.19
CA ALA A 411 4.46 -14.51 -6.32
C ALA A 411 4.53 -13.69 -7.61
N GLY A 412 4.75 -14.37 -8.73
CA GLY A 412 4.76 -13.71 -10.05
C GLY A 412 5.99 -12.86 -10.33
N GLY A 413 5.95 -12.05 -11.38
CA GLY A 413 7.05 -11.17 -11.76
C GLY A 413 8.37 -11.89 -12.06
N GLY A 414 8.35 -13.17 -12.42
CA GLY A 414 9.55 -13.99 -12.65
C GLY A 414 10.17 -14.57 -11.37
N VAL A 415 9.53 -14.41 -10.21
CA VAL A 415 9.94 -15.08 -8.97
C VAL A 415 9.72 -16.57 -9.10
N LYS A 416 10.71 -17.37 -8.68
CA LYS A 416 10.61 -18.84 -8.71
C LYS A 416 9.62 -19.31 -7.64
N GLY A 417 8.46 -19.78 -8.05
CA GLY A 417 7.48 -20.42 -7.18
C GLY A 417 7.95 -21.77 -6.63
N GLY A 418 7.34 -22.21 -5.53
CA GLY A 418 7.70 -23.45 -4.83
C GLY A 418 9.05 -23.40 -4.10
N LEU A 419 9.61 -22.19 -3.90
CA LEU A 419 10.89 -22.03 -3.23
C LEU A 419 10.69 -21.48 -1.81
N THR A 420 11.35 -22.11 -0.83
CA THR A 420 11.59 -21.49 0.49
C THR A 420 13.02 -20.95 0.49
N TYR A 421 13.19 -19.65 0.65
CA TYR A 421 14.46 -18.95 0.62
C TYR A 421 14.88 -18.48 2.02
N GLY A 422 16.12 -18.77 2.37
CA GLY A 422 16.66 -18.41 3.68
C GLY A 422 16.06 -19.23 4.82
N ALA A 423 16.57 -19.00 6.01
CA ALA A 423 16.11 -19.63 7.23
C ALA A 423 16.41 -18.72 8.43
N THR A 424 15.62 -18.81 9.47
CA THR A 424 15.96 -18.42 10.84
C THR A 424 16.65 -19.57 11.55
N ASP A 425 17.16 -19.36 12.76
CA ASP A 425 17.72 -20.45 13.59
C ASP A 425 16.65 -21.42 14.08
N GLU A 426 17.02 -22.36 14.95
CA GLU A 426 16.11 -23.37 15.47
C GLU A 426 15.02 -22.82 16.41
N PHE A 427 15.16 -21.56 16.84
CA PHE A 427 14.18 -20.87 17.67
C PHE A 427 13.33 -19.83 16.86
N GLY A 428 13.75 -19.48 15.65
CA GLY A 428 13.01 -18.58 14.76
C GLY A 428 13.53 -17.14 14.73
#